data_1f16fc3d5e8aa7120622d0cde19705b5
#
_entry.id   1f16fc3d5e8aa7120622d0cde19705b5
#
_cell.length_a   1.000
_cell.length_b   1.000
_cell.length_c   1.000
_cell.angle_alpha   90.00
_cell.angle_beta   90.00
_cell.angle_gamma   90.00
#
_symmetry.space_group_name_H-M   'P 1'
#
loop_
_entity.id
_entity.type
_entity.pdbx_description
1 polymer ?
#
loop_
_entity_poly.entity_id
_entity_poly.type
_entity_poly.pdbx_seq_one_letter_code
_entity_poly.pdbx_strand_id
1 'polypeptide(L)'
;MEKQFYTCRYDAAFKEVFMKEENKDLLICLLEKILNLKIKEIKYLNLERNVLNVHVKRKHFDLFLDTDIGKIQVEINSYYSDYIPVRNTSYICNTYTSYTSRGDKYDPNINIIQINFSYGLKKDKLFSKYYIQDEDGNKYVSNFLIIELNMDKYMEFWYNKDEKEINEYIEYIMLDLGEKDLRNISKGNGVVKKYMEELVKVNEDADFLNFISVEKDNMMIENSIRDEGIRKGLEQGTEQSKNEIAKNMLKENMDISLISKLTGLSNEQINKLK
;
A
#
# COMPACT_ATOMS: atom_id res chain seq x y z
N MET A 1 -2.45 19.38 23.38
CA MET A 1 -2.02 18.63 22.16
C MET A 1 -3.14 18.78 21.14
N GLU A 2 -2.85 19.25 19.94
CA GLU A 2 -3.86 19.24 18.86
C GLU A 2 -4.30 17.80 18.62
N LYS A 3 -5.62 17.60 18.47
CA LYS A 3 -6.20 16.29 18.17
C LYS A 3 -5.70 15.88 16.79
N GLN A 4 -5.11 14.68 16.66
CA GLN A 4 -4.65 14.18 15.37
C GLN A 4 -5.86 13.98 14.46
N PHE A 5 -5.76 14.48 13.21
CA PHE A 5 -6.75 14.29 12.16
C PHE A 5 -6.26 13.25 11.17
N TYR A 6 -7.05 12.22 10.92
CA TYR A 6 -6.72 11.10 10.04
C TYR A 6 -7.32 11.34 8.66
N THR A 7 -6.48 11.53 7.67
CA THR A 7 -6.85 11.67 6.26
C THR A 7 -7.04 10.31 5.60
N CYS A 8 -7.55 10.27 4.38
CA CYS A 8 -7.67 9.03 3.59
C CYS A 8 -6.34 8.44 3.11
N ARG A 9 -5.20 9.02 3.46
CA ARG A 9 -3.88 8.36 3.41
C ARG A 9 -3.83 7.13 4.32
N TYR A 10 -4.62 7.13 5.40
CA TYR A 10 -4.86 5.95 6.22
C TYR A 10 -5.99 5.12 5.61
N ASP A 11 -5.70 3.85 5.30
CA ASP A 11 -6.65 2.92 4.67
C ASP A 11 -7.95 2.78 5.48
N ALA A 12 -7.86 2.76 6.81
CA ALA A 12 -9.01 2.71 7.69
C ALA A 12 -9.93 3.92 7.51
N ALA A 13 -9.38 5.15 7.42
CA ALA A 13 -10.18 6.35 7.18
C ALA A 13 -10.78 6.36 5.77
N PHE A 14 -10.03 5.88 4.78
CA PHE A 14 -10.52 5.71 3.42
C PHE A 14 -11.73 4.76 3.36
N LYS A 15 -11.63 3.61 4.02
CA LYS A 15 -12.74 2.63 4.12
C LYS A 15 -13.95 3.23 4.79
N GLU A 16 -13.78 3.89 5.95
CA GLU A 16 -14.88 4.52 6.70
C GLU A 16 -15.60 5.62 5.93
N VAL A 17 -14.92 6.32 5.02
CA VAL A 17 -15.56 7.31 4.15
C VAL A 17 -16.22 6.66 2.95
N PHE A 18 -15.51 5.79 2.21
CA PHE A 18 -15.92 5.36 0.87
C PHE A 18 -16.70 4.05 0.82
N MET A 19 -16.75 3.23 1.91
CA MET A 19 -17.58 2.01 1.93
C MET A 19 -19.02 2.24 2.36
N LYS A 20 -19.41 3.45 2.70
CA LYS A 20 -20.79 3.78 3.08
C LYS A 20 -21.69 3.91 1.86
N GLU A 21 -22.88 3.33 1.91
CA GLU A 21 -23.86 3.41 0.84
C GLU A 21 -24.23 4.85 0.48
N GLU A 22 -24.34 5.72 1.48
CA GLU A 22 -24.64 7.15 1.33
C GLU A 22 -23.51 7.95 0.65
N ASN A 23 -22.30 7.36 0.54
CA ASN A 23 -21.13 8.00 -0.04
C ASN A 23 -20.73 7.41 -1.40
N LYS A 24 -21.58 6.57 -2.00
CA LYS A 24 -21.33 5.99 -3.33
C LYS A 24 -21.07 7.04 -4.41
N ASP A 25 -21.75 8.16 -4.34
CA ASP A 25 -21.55 9.28 -5.27
C ASP A 25 -20.15 9.89 -5.20
N LEU A 26 -19.56 10.00 -3.98
CA LEU A 26 -18.17 10.42 -3.80
C LEU A 26 -17.20 9.42 -4.43
N LEU A 27 -17.44 8.12 -4.20
CA LEU A 27 -16.62 7.06 -4.78
C LEU A 27 -16.73 7.04 -6.30
N ILE A 28 -17.96 7.15 -6.85
CA ILE A 28 -18.19 7.21 -8.30
C ILE A 28 -17.43 8.41 -8.89
N CYS A 29 -17.56 9.60 -8.30
CA CYS A 29 -16.87 10.79 -8.76
C CYS A 29 -15.35 10.58 -8.84
N LEU A 30 -14.75 10.00 -7.80
CA LEU A 30 -13.33 9.70 -7.74
C LEU A 30 -12.90 8.69 -8.83
N LEU A 31 -13.65 7.58 -8.96
CA LEU A 31 -13.34 6.53 -9.94
C LEU A 31 -13.55 7.00 -11.39
N GLU A 32 -14.62 7.75 -11.67
CA GLU A 32 -14.87 8.32 -12.99
C GLU A 32 -13.74 9.27 -13.42
N LYS A 33 -13.23 10.07 -12.50
CA LYS A 33 -12.08 10.96 -12.75
C LYS A 33 -10.82 10.16 -13.10
N ILE A 34 -10.53 9.06 -12.36
CA ILE A 34 -9.36 8.21 -12.60
C ILE A 34 -9.47 7.47 -13.94
N LEU A 35 -10.63 6.91 -14.21
CA LEU A 35 -10.84 6.02 -15.36
C LEU A 35 -11.17 6.79 -16.63
N ASN A 36 -11.65 8.02 -16.51
CA ASN A 36 -12.24 8.82 -17.59
C ASN A 36 -13.40 8.07 -18.27
N LEU A 37 -14.23 7.39 -17.48
CA LEU A 37 -15.39 6.62 -17.89
C LEU A 37 -16.55 6.90 -16.95
N LYS A 38 -17.78 6.78 -17.45
CA LYS A 38 -18.98 6.88 -16.61
C LYS A 38 -19.30 5.54 -15.95
N ILE A 39 -19.62 5.58 -14.66
CA ILE A 39 -20.00 4.42 -13.84
C ILE A 39 -21.46 4.60 -13.44
N LYS A 40 -22.31 3.64 -13.79
CA LYS A 40 -23.74 3.69 -13.51
C LYS A 40 -24.11 3.02 -12.20
N GLU A 41 -23.41 1.91 -11.90
CA GLU A 41 -23.67 1.09 -10.73
C GLU A 41 -22.39 0.68 -10.03
N ILE A 42 -22.41 0.72 -8.69
CA ILE A 42 -21.39 0.15 -7.83
C ILE A 42 -22.04 -0.75 -6.80
N LYS A 43 -21.48 -1.97 -6.64
CA LYS A 43 -21.77 -2.88 -5.53
C LYS A 43 -20.48 -3.18 -4.80
N TYR A 44 -20.50 -3.04 -3.48
CA TYR A 44 -19.39 -3.49 -2.65
C TYR A 44 -19.39 -5.02 -2.60
N LEU A 45 -18.25 -5.64 -2.87
CA LEU A 45 -18.07 -7.07 -2.76
C LEU A 45 -17.49 -7.39 -1.39
N ASN A 46 -18.18 -8.21 -0.58
CA ASN A 46 -17.69 -8.63 0.72
C ASN A 46 -16.39 -9.40 0.55
N LEU A 47 -15.34 -8.93 1.20
CA LEU A 47 -13.97 -9.44 1.13
C LEU A 47 -13.75 -10.71 1.96
N GLU A 48 -14.71 -11.10 2.78
CA GLU A 48 -14.69 -12.37 3.53
C GLU A 48 -15.08 -13.53 2.61
N ARG A 49 -14.23 -13.85 1.63
CA ARG A 49 -14.29 -15.18 1.04
C ARG A 49 -13.73 -16.17 2.04
N ASN A 50 -14.55 -17.14 2.44
CA ASN A 50 -14.13 -18.34 3.16
C ASN A 50 -12.99 -19.01 2.38
N VAL A 51 -11.76 -18.68 2.73
CA VAL A 51 -10.59 -19.36 2.19
C VAL A 51 -10.53 -20.69 2.91
N LEU A 52 -11.03 -21.75 2.28
CA LEU A 52 -10.98 -23.14 2.76
C LEU A 52 -9.53 -23.65 2.96
N ASN A 53 -8.53 -22.88 2.53
CA ASN A 53 -7.12 -23.21 2.64
C ASN A 53 -6.43 -22.32 3.68
N VAL A 54 -6.15 -22.91 4.85
CA VAL A 54 -5.49 -22.27 6.02
C VAL A 54 -4.09 -21.73 5.68
N HIS A 55 -3.48 -22.17 4.57
CA HIS A 55 -2.12 -21.79 4.15
C HIS A 55 -2.09 -20.59 3.16
N VAL A 56 -3.24 -20.11 2.68
CA VAL A 56 -3.27 -18.93 1.80
C VAL A 56 -3.36 -17.68 2.65
N LYS A 57 -2.33 -16.82 2.54
CA LYS A 57 -2.31 -15.50 3.19
C LYS A 57 -3.61 -14.76 2.83
N ARG A 58 -4.41 -14.40 3.84
CA ARG A 58 -5.64 -13.62 3.64
C ARG A 58 -5.27 -12.32 2.93
N LYS A 59 -5.86 -12.08 1.77
CA LYS A 59 -5.68 -10.84 1.01
C LYS A 59 -6.85 -9.94 1.35
N HIS A 60 -6.57 -8.84 2.03
CA HIS A 60 -7.54 -7.79 2.31
C HIS A 60 -7.28 -6.65 1.32
N PHE A 61 -8.28 -6.33 0.52
CA PHE A 61 -8.29 -5.12 -0.30
C PHE A 61 -8.89 -3.97 0.51
N ASP A 62 -8.46 -2.74 0.20
CA ASP A 62 -9.08 -1.60 0.85
C ASP A 62 -10.51 -1.40 0.34
N LEU A 63 -10.73 -1.45 -0.99
CA LEU A 63 -12.06 -1.60 -1.57
C LEU A 63 -12.06 -2.64 -2.68
N PHE A 64 -13.16 -3.37 -2.78
CA PHE A 64 -13.42 -4.26 -3.90
C PHE A 64 -14.85 -4.10 -4.40
N LEU A 65 -14.99 -3.76 -5.67
CA LEU A 65 -16.22 -3.29 -6.28
C LEU A 65 -16.61 -4.12 -7.48
N ASP A 66 -17.90 -4.36 -7.62
CA ASP A 66 -18.55 -4.79 -8.86
C ASP A 66 -19.23 -3.60 -9.50
N THR A 67 -18.90 -3.31 -10.76
CA THR A 67 -19.42 -2.18 -11.49
C THR A 67 -19.89 -2.59 -12.88
N ASP A 68 -20.68 -1.74 -13.55
CA ASP A 68 -21.10 -1.95 -14.93
C ASP A 68 -19.95 -1.92 -15.95
N ILE A 69 -18.77 -1.43 -15.55
CA ILE A 69 -17.55 -1.41 -16.41
C ILE A 69 -16.53 -2.49 -16.06
N GLY A 70 -16.77 -3.29 -15.01
CA GLY A 70 -15.90 -4.38 -14.55
C GLY A 70 -15.69 -4.41 -13.05
N LYS A 71 -14.74 -5.26 -12.62
CA LYS A 71 -14.35 -5.38 -11.22
C LYS A 71 -13.23 -4.39 -10.92
N ILE A 72 -13.40 -3.59 -9.90
CA ILE A 72 -12.44 -2.57 -9.50
C ILE A 72 -11.92 -2.89 -8.10
N GLN A 73 -10.61 -2.94 -7.97
CA GLN A 73 -9.90 -3.01 -6.69
C GLN A 73 -9.24 -1.67 -6.43
N VAL A 74 -9.31 -1.20 -5.18
CA VAL A 74 -8.61 0.01 -4.76
C VAL A 74 -7.68 -0.34 -3.61
N GLU A 75 -6.46 0.18 -3.65
CA GLU A 75 -5.42 -0.01 -2.64
C GLU A 75 -4.80 1.33 -2.25
N ILE A 76 -4.64 1.56 -0.96
CA ILE A 76 -3.90 2.69 -0.40
C ILE A 76 -2.52 2.19 0.04
N ASN A 77 -1.49 2.60 -0.69
CA ASN A 77 -0.11 2.27 -0.38
C ASN A 77 0.54 3.44 0.35
N SER A 78 0.37 3.54 1.66
CA SER A 78 0.83 4.67 2.48
C SER A 78 2.36 4.83 2.54
N TYR A 79 3.11 3.86 2.04
CA TYR A 79 4.57 3.89 1.85
C TYR A 79 4.96 3.06 0.62
N TYR A 80 6.14 3.30 0.07
CA TYR A 80 6.69 2.51 -1.04
C TYR A 80 7.76 1.54 -0.55
N SER A 81 7.73 0.34 -1.10
CA SER A 81 8.84 -0.64 -1.09
C SER A 81 8.79 -1.45 -2.39
N ASP A 82 9.91 -2.10 -2.74
CA ASP A 82 10.00 -2.93 -3.96
C ASP A 82 9.04 -4.13 -3.94
N TYR A 83 8.49 -4.48 -2.77
CA TYR A 83 7.47 -5.53 -2.61
C TYR A 83 6.06 -5.08 -3.00
N ILE A 84 5.77 -3.79 -2.99
CA ILE A 84 4.41 -3.26 -3.26
C ILE A 84 3.92 -3.64 -4.65
N PRO A 85 4.69 -3.47 -5.76
CA PRO A 85 4.26 -3.89 -7.08
C PRO A 85 4.00 -5.41 -7.17
N VAL A 86 4.83 -6.22 -6.51
CA VAL A 86 4.66 -7.70 -6.47
C VAL A 86 3.38 -8.07 -5.72
N ARG A 87 3.13 -7.44 -4.56
CA ARG A 87 1.90 -7.61 -3.78
C ARG A 87 0.67 -7.24 -4.61
N ASN A 88 0.67 -6.07 -5.20
CA ASN A 88 -0.44 -5.55 -6.00
C ASN A 88 -0.73 -6.43 -7.21
N THR A 89 0.31 -6.90 -7.91
CA THR A 89 0.17 -7.88 -9.00
C THR A 89 -0.44 -9.19 -8.50
N SER A 90 0.01 -9.69 -7.34
CA SER A 90 -0.58 -10.89 -6.73
C SER A 90 -2.06 -10.70 -6.39
N TYR A 91 -2.49 -9.50 -6.01
CA TYR A 91 -3.88 -9.19 -5.70
C TYR A 91 -4.76 -9.23 -6.96
N ILE A 92 -4.38 -8.53 -8.02
CA ILE A 92 -5.16 -8.51 -9.26
C ILE A 92 -5.22 -9.91 -9.92
N CYS A 93 -4.11 -10.68 -9.90
CA CYS A 93 -4.12 -12.06 -10.40
C CYS A 93 -5.07 -12.95 -9.61
N ASN A 94 -5.11 -12.82 -8.28
CA ASN A 94 -6.03 -13.58 -7.45
C ASN A 94 -7.49 -13.24 -7.76
N THR A 95 -7.80 -11.98 -7.99
CA THR A 95 -9.13 -11.55 -8.41
C THR A 95 -9.47 -12.14 -9.78
N TYR A 96 -8.57 -12.05 -10.74
CA TYR A 96 -8.76 -12.61 -12.07
C TYR A 96 -9.11 -14.10 -12.02
N THR A 97 -8.36 -14.90 -11.24
CA THR A 97 -8.59 -16.34 -11.11
C THR A 97 -9.83 -16.70 -10.29
N SER A 98 -10.27 -15.82 -9.39
CA SER A 98 -11.39 -16.10 -8.51
C SER A 98 -12.77 -16.02 -9.19
N TYR A 99 -12.84 -15.46 -10.39
CA TYR A 99 -14.07 -15.36 -11.20
C TYR A 99 -14.22 -16.50 -12.22
N THR A 100 -13.27 -17.41 -12.29
CA THR A 100 -13.35 -18.61 -13.13
C THR A 100 -13.47 -19.84 -12.24
N SER A 101 -14.68 -20.38 -12.12
CA SER A 101 -14.90 -21.66 -11.46
C SER A 101 -14.66 -22.81 -12.45
N ARG A 102 -14.44 -24.02 -11.90
CA ARG A 102 -14.27 -25.21 -12.75
C ARG A 102 -15.54 -25.46 -13.57
N GLY A 103 -15.40 -25.39 -14.90
CA GLY A 103 -16.51 -25.57 -15.85
C GLY A 103 -17.10 -24.25 -16.39
N ASP A 104 -16.68 -23.09 -15.88
CA ASP A 104 -17.07 -21.80 -16.45
C ASP A 104 -16.35 -21.55 -17.78
N LYS A 105 -16.96 -20.72 -18.62
CA LYS A 105 -16.30 -20.20 -19.82
C LYS A 105 -15.47 -18.99 -19.46
N TYR A 106 -14.29 -18.87 -20.05
CA TYR A 106 -13.51 -17.63 -19.97
C TYR A 106 -14.27 -16.49 -20.67
N ASP A 107 -14.55 -15.44 -19.94
CA ASP A 107 -15.24 -14.26 -20.49
C ASP A 107 -14.23 -13.13 -20.74
N PRO A 108 -13.94 -12.81 -22.01
CA PRO A 108 -12.99 -11.73 -22.35
C PRO A 108 -13.53 -10.33 -22.03
N ASN A 109 -14.82 -10.19 -21.67
CA ASN A 109 -15.45 -8.91 -21.41
C ASN A 109 -15.38 -8.51 -19.92
N ILE A 110 -14.97 -9.40 -19.03
CA ILE A 110 -14.80 -9.05 -17.61
C ILE A 110 -13.53 -8.22 -17.44
N ASN A 111 -13.68 -6.92 -17.34
CA ASN A 111 -12.57 -6.04 -17.00
C ASN A 111 -12.20 -6.18 -15.53
N ILE A 112 -10.90 -6.28 -15.25
CA ILE A 112 -10.34 -6.24 -13.90
C ILE A 112 -9.35 -5.10 -13.82
N ILE A 113 -9.69 -4.14 -12.98
CA ILE A 113 -8.95 -2.90 -12.82
C ILE A 113 -8.47 -2.80 -11.37
N GLN A 114 -7.20 -2.59 -11.18
CA GLN A 114 -6.64 -2.25 -9.88
C GLN A 114 -6.17 -0.81 -9.89
N ILE A 115 -6.61 -0.03 -8.90
CA ILE A 115 -6.26 1.37 -8.71
C ILE A 115 -5.45 1.46 -7.42
N ASN A 116 -4.24 1.99 -7.50
CA ASN A 116 -3.33 2.17 -6.38
C ASN A 116 -3.12 3.66 -6.12
N PHE A 117 -3.47 4.13 -4.93
CA PHE A 117 -3.05 5.41 -4.41
C PHE A 117 -1.72 5.21 -3.69
N SER A 118 -0.62 5.64 -4.29
CA SER A 118 0.73 5.29 -3.83
C SER A 118 1.50 6.51 -3.35
N TYR A 119 2.14 6.35 -2.18
CA TYR A 119 3.01 7.34 -1.56
C TYR A 119 4.46 6.85 -1.54
N GLY A 120 5.42 7.77 -1.59
CA GLY A 120 6.85 7.48 -1.59
C GLY A 120 7.39 6.95 -2.92
N LEU A 121 6.65 7.09 -4.02
CA LEU A 121 7.10 6.66 -5.34
C LEU A 121 8.28 7.51 -5.83
N LYS A 122 9.35 6.86 -6.29
CA LYS A 122 10.53 7.52 -6.87
C LYS A 122 10.36 7.89 -8.35
N LYS A 123 9.13 7.86 -8.87
CA LYS A 123 8.81 8.17 -10.28
C LYS A 123 8.31 9.59 -10.40
N ASP A 124 8.66 10.26 -11.49
CA ASP A 124 8.27 11.64 -11.77
C ASP A 124 6.94 11.77 -12.55
N LYS A 125 6.17 10.69 -12.61
CA LYS A 125 4.85 10.68 -13.27
C LYS A 125 3.74 10.79 -12.23
N LEU A 126 2.74 11.63 -12.52
CA LEU A 126 1.51 11.74 -11.73
C LEU A 126 0.71 10.44 -11.75
N PHE A 127 0.66 9.80 -12.92
CA PHE A 127 -0.26 8.72 -13.22
C PHE A 127 0.39 7.72 -14.17
N SER A 128 0.27 6.43 -13.87
CA SER A 128 0.79 5.34 -14.73
C SER A 128 -0.28 4.28 -14.95
N LYS A 129 -0.36 3.77 -16.18
CA LYS A 129 -1.18 2.61 -16.56
C LYS A 129 -0.28 1.47 -16.98
N TYR A 130 -0.52 0.29 -16.43
CA TYR A 130 0.24 -0.93 -16.73
C TYR A 130 -0.69 -1.96 -17.36
N TYR A 131 -0.21 -2.58 -18.43
CA TYR A 131 -0.90 -3.58 -19.21
C TYR A 131 -0.02 -4.83 -19.38
N ILE A 132 -0.63 -5.96 -19.68
CA ILE A 132 0.08 -7.14 -20.19
C ILE A 132 0.16 -6.99 -21.72
N GLN A 133 1.36 -6.75 -22.23
CA GLN A 133 1.58 -6.45 -23.63
C GLN A 133 2.96 -6.96 -24.10
N ASP A 134 3.12 -7.12 -25.41
CA ASP A 134 4.41 -7.42 -26.02
C ASP A 134 5.33 -6.17 -26.11
N GLU A 135 6.52 -6.35 -26.67
CA GLU A 135 7.54 -5.30 -26.84
C GLU A 135 7.10 -4.17 -27.78
N ASP A 136 6.16 -4.43 -28.69
CA ASP A 136 5.60 -3.45 -29.63
C ASP A 136 4.37 -2.72 -29.06
N GLY A 137 3.94 -3.08 -27.84
CA GLY A 137 2.80 -2.47 -27.16
C GLY A 137 1.44 -3.10 -27.49
N ASN A 138 1.41 -4.25 -28.20
CA ASN A 138 0.18 -4.97 -28.47
C ASN A 138 -0.27 -5.70 -27.19
N LYS A 139 -1.48 -5.42 -26.73
CA LYS A 139 -2.01 -6.03 -25.51
C LYS A 139 -2.28 -7.51 -25.71
N TYR A 140 -1.69 -8.36 -24.85
CA TYR A 140 -2.00 -9.80 -24.81
C TYR A 140 -3.42 -10.06 -24.32
N VAL A 141 -3.86 -9.29 -23.29
CA VAL A 141 -5.26 -9.24 -22.84
C VAL A 141 -5.69 -7.78 -22.70
N SER A 142 -6.92 -7.46 -23.09
CA SER A 142 -7.46 -6.09 -23.02
C SER A 142 -8.08 -5.76 -21.67
N ASN A 143 -8.44 -6.77 -20.89
CA ASN A 143 -9.27 -6.70 -19.71
C ASN A 143 -8.50 -6.70 -18.38
N PHE A 144 -7.18 -6.47 -18.42
CA PHE A 144 -6.30 -6.41 -17.26
C PHE A 144 -5.61 -5.05 -17.21
N LEU A 145 -5.86 -4.27 -16.16
CA LEU A 145 -5.32 -2.91 -16.03
C LEU A 145 -4.92 -2.63 -14.59
N ILE A 146 -3.68 -2.21 -14.39
CA ILE A 146 -3.23 -1.60 -13.11
C ILE A 146 -3.02 -0.11 -13.34
N ILE A 147 -3.58 0.70 -12.45
CA ILE A 147 -3.44 2.15 -12.42
C ILE A 147 -2.70 2.52 -11.14
N GLU A 148 -1.70 3.37 -11.25
CA GLU A 148 -0.94 3.89 -10.11
C GLU A 148 -0.95 5.41 -10.14
N LEU A 149 -1.49 6.02 -9.06
CA LEU A 149 -1.46 7.46 -8.82
C LEU A 149 -0.32 7.76 -7.86
N ASN A 150 0.52 8.73 -8.20
CA ASN A 150 1.59 9.22 -7.34
C ASN A 150 1.06 10.35 -6.47
N MET A 151 0.61 10.02 -5.27
CA MET A 151 -0.07 10.97 -4.39
C MET A 151 0.84 12.11 -3.94
N ASP A 152 2.14 11.85 -3.74
CA ASP A 152 3.09 12.90 -3.37
C ASP A 152 3.21 13.98 -4.46
N LYS A 153 3.13 13.58 -5.75
CA LYS A 153 3.17 14.51 -6.87
C LYS A 153 1.91 15.39 -6.97
N TYR A 154 0.75 14.85 -6.65
CA TYR A 154 -0.47 15.65 -6.55
C TYR A 154 -0.40 16.64 -5.38
N MET A 155 0.19 16.23 -4.25
CA MET A 155 0.39 17.12 -3.11
C MET A 155 1.45 18.21 -3.36
N GLU A 156 2.41 18.02 -4.27
CA GLU A 156 3.33 19.07 -4.69
C GLU A 156 2.58 20.30 -5.26
N PHE A 157 1.48 20.10 -6.01
CA PHE A 157 0.65 21.20 -6.51
C PHE A 157 0.02 22.01 -5.36
N TRP A 158 -0.45 21.32 -4.33
CA TRP A 158 -0.99 21.97 -3.13
C TRP A 158 0.06 22.81 -2.41
N TYR A 159 1.24 22.25 -2.17
CA TYR A 159 2.33 22.96 -1.49
C TYR A 159 2.87 24.13 -2.30
N ASN A 160 2.92 24.00 -3.62
CA ASN A 160 3.38 25.04 -4.54
C ASN A 160 2.29 26.08 -4.85
N LYS A 161 1.06 25.91 -4.35
CA LYS A 161 -0.10 26.78 -4.60
C LYS A 161 -0.43 26.93 -6.09
N ASP A 162 -0.29 25.86 -6.86
CA ASP A 162 -0.64 25.83 -8.26
C ASP A 162 -2.17 25.70 -8.41
N GLU A 163 -2.86 26.82 -8.43
CA GLU A 163 -4.32 26.89 -8.44
C GLU A 163 -4.94 26.12 -9.62
N LYS A 164 -4.29 26.13 -10.78
CA LYS A 164 -4.78 25.44 -11.97
C LYS A 164 -4.76 23.93 -11.75
N GLU A 165 -3.64 23.39 -11.34
CA GLU A 165 -3.47 21.95 -11.12
C GLU A 165 -4.25 21.49 -9.87
N ILE A 166 -4.35 22.32 -8.83
CA ILE A 166 -5.22 22.05 -7.67
C ILE A 166 -6.67 21.89 -8.11
N ASN A 167 -7.21 22.78 -8.93
CA ASN A 167 -8.58 22.69 -9.43
C ASN A 167 -8.78 21.48 -10.35
N GLU A 168 -7.76 21.12 -11.14
CA GLU A 168 -7.81 19.97 -12.05
C GLU A 168 -7.82 18.64 -11.26
N TYR A 169 -7.07 18.55 -10.14
CA TYR A 169 -6.85 17.29 -9.41
C TYR A 169 -7.36 17.32 -7.97
N ILE A 170 -8.33 18.16 -7.67
CA ILE A 170 -8.83 18.36 -6.32
C ILE A 170 -9.39 17.07 -5.68
N GLU A 171 -9.99 16.17 -6.48
CA GLU A 171 -10.51 14.89 -6.02
C GLU A 171 -9.43 13.95 -5.48
N TYR A 172 -8.19 14.11 -5.93
CA TYR A 172 -7.03 13.34 -5.42
C TYR A 172 -6.38 14.06 -4.25
N ILE A 173 -6.18 15.38 -4.40
CA ILE A 173 -5.52 16.22 -3.40
C ILE A 173 -6.31 16.22 -2.08
N MET A 174 -7.65 16.29 -2.14
CA MET A 174 -8.51 16.31 -0.95
C MET A 174 -8.31 15.08 -0.04
N LEU A 175 -7.87 13.93 -0.60
CA LEU A 175 -7.68 12.69 0.16
C LEU A 175 -6.58 12.81 1.23
N ASP A 176 -5.65 13.75 1.07
CA ASP A 176 -4.50 13.94 1.97
C ASP A 176 -4.53 15.28 2.75
N LEU A 177 -5.55 16.12 2.51
CA LEU A 177 -5.67 17.42 3.18
C LEU A 177 -6.20 17.27 4.60
N GLY A 178 -5.62 18.05 5.52
CA GLY A 178 -6.13 18.19 6.87
C GLY A 178 -7.44 19.01 6.94
N GLU A 179 -8.12 18.93 8.08
CA GLU A 179 -9.43 19.54 8.30
C GLU A 179 -9.49 21.02 7.94
N LYS A 180 -8.47 21.81 8.36
CA LYS A 180 -8.42 23.26 8.12
C LYS A 180 -8.42 23.59 6.63
N ASP A 181 -7.64 22.86 5.85
CA ASP A 181 -7.51 23.08 4.41
C ASP A 181 -8.77 22.62 3.68
N LEU A 182 -9.32 21.47 4.05
CA LEU A 182 -10.60 20.99 3.53
C LEU A 182 -11.74 22.00 3.78
N ARG A 183 -11.84 22.57 4.98
CA ARG A 183 -12.84 23.62 5.30
C ARG A 183 -12.69 24.86 4.43
N ASN A 184 -11.47 25.22 4.06
CA ASN A 184 -11.22 26.39 3.22
C ASN A 184 -11.69 26.15 1.77
N ILE A 185 -11.33 25.01 1.16
CA ILE A 185 -11.65 24.71 -0.23
C ILE A 185 -13.09 24.22 -0.44
N SER A 186 -13.74 23.72 0.62
CA SER A 186 -15.13 23.23 0.55
C SER A 186 -16.16 24.32 0.23
N LYS A 187 -15.82 25.61 0.42
CA LYS A 187 -16.73 26.74 0.24
C LYS A 187 -17.19 26.94 -1.22
N GLY A 188 -16.44 26.42 -2.19
CA GLY A 188 -16.75 26.51 -3.62
C GLY A 188 -16.95 25.17 -4.34
N ASN A 189 -16.79 24.03 -3.63
CA ASN A 189 -16.85 22.71 -4.25
C ASN A 189 -17.72 21.74 -3.42
N GLY A 190 -18.86 21.32 -3.98
CA GLY A 190 -19.83 20.45 -3.31
C GLY A 190 -19.28 19.05 -3.01
N VAL A 191 -18.43 18.50 -3.89
CA VAL A 191 -17.79 17.19 -3.69
C VAL A 191 -16.83 17.24 -2.51
N VAL A 192 -15.95 18.24 -2.49
CA VAL A 192 -15.02 18.46 -1.38
C VAL A 192 -15.78 18.73 -0.06
N LYS A 193 -16.89 19.47 -0.12
CA LYS A 193 -17.72 19.74 1.06
C LYS A 193 -18.28 18.45 1.64
N LYS A 194 -18.90 17.60 0.82
CA LYS A 194 -19.45 16.32 1.27
C LYS A 194 -18.35 15.41 1.82
N TYR A 195 -17.22 15.29 1.10
CA TYR A 195 -16.06 14.50 1.55
C TYR A 195 -15.55 14.97 2.91
N MET A 196 -15.36 16.28 3.09
CA MET A 196 -14.92 16.87 4.35
C MET A 196 -15.88 16.56 5.49
N GLU A 197 -17.19 16.74 5.28
CA GLU A 197 -18.21 16.47 6.31
C GLU A 197 -18.16 15.00 6.76
N GLU A 198 -18.00 14.06 5.82
CA GLU A 198 -17.89 12.63 6.16
C GLU A 198 -16.56 12.30 6.85
N LEU A 199 -15.44 12.86 6.39
CA LEU A 199 -14.14 12.63 7.03
C LEU A 199 -14.08 13.21 8.45
N VAL A 200 -14.73 14.35 8.70
CA VAL A 200 -14.86 14.91 10.06
C VAL A 200 -15.66 13.97 10.98
N LYS A 201 -16.79 13.43 10.51
CA LYS A 201 -17.57 12.44 11.27
C LYS A 201 -16.72 11.21 11.65
N VAL A 202 -15.93 10.70 10.71
CA VAL A 202 -15.00 9.58 10.97
C VAL A 202 -13.99 9.96 12.05
N ASN A 203 -13.43 11.16 12.00
CA ASN A 203 -12.46 11.64 12.99
C ASN A 203 -13.08 12.02 14.37
N GLU A 204 -14.40 12.08 14.47
CA GLU A 204 -15.16 12.28 15.71
C GLU A 204 -15.68 10.95 16.27
N ASP A 205 -15.70 9.88 15.48
CA ASP A 205 -16.19 8.57 15.87
C ASP A 205 -15.25 7.89 16.89
N ALA A 206 -15.81 7.52 18.04
CA ALA A 206 -15.05 6.93 19.13
C ALA A 206 -14.53 5.51 18.80
N ASP A 207 -15.31 4.73 18.07
CA ASP A 207 -14.94 3.35 17.70
C ASP A 207 -13.81 3.37 16.67
N PHE A 208 -13.87 4.27 15.68
CA PHE A 208 -12.78 4.50 14.75
C PHE A 208 -11.48 4.93 15.46
N LEU A 209 -11.56 5.89 16.38
CA LEU A 209 -10.38 6.36 17.10
C LEU A 209 -9.77 5.27 17.99
N ASN A 210 -10.60 4.45 18.64
CA ASN A 210 -10.14 3.29 19.39
C ASN A 210 -9.48 2.25 18.49
N PHE A 211 -10.08 1.94 17.33
CA PHE A 211 -9.50 1.03 16.35
C PHE A 211 -8.10 1.49 15.90
N ILE A 212 -7.96 2.76 15.51
CA ILE A 212 -6.66 3.33 15.11
C ILE A 212 -5.64 3.30 16.24
N SER A 213 -6.06 3.52 17.50
CA SER A 213 -5.16 3.42 18.64
C SER A 213 -4.60 2.01 18.80
N VAL A 214 -5.47 0.99 18.74
CA VAL A 214 -5.05 -0.43 18.81
C VAL A 214 -4.15 -0.82 17.65
N GLU A 215 -4.45 -0.38 16.42
CA GLU A 215 -3.58 -0.63 15.27
C GLU A 215 -2.18 -0.03 15.45
N LYS A 216 -2.10 1.21 15.95
CA LYS A 216 -0.81 1.85 16.25
C LYS A 216 0.00 1.06 17.27
N ASP A 217 -0.64 0.62 18.35
CA ASP A 217 0.02 -0.17 19.37
C ASP A 217 0.55 -1.51 18.79
N ASN A 218 -0.25 -2.20 17.98
CA ASN A 218 0.16 -3.40 17.27
C ASN A 218 1.33 -3.14 16.34
N MET A 219 1.31 -2.08 15.55
CA MET A 219 2.41 -1.70 14.67
C MET A 219 3.69 -1.38 15.45
N MET A 220 3.59 -0.74 16.62
CA MET A 220 4.74 -0.48 17.48
C MET A 220 5.35 -1.78 18.00
N ILE A 221 4.54 -2.75 18.41
CA ILE A 221 4.97 -4.08 18.84
C ILE A 221 5.66 -4.82 17.68
N GLU A 222 5.04 -4.85 16.50
CA GLU A 222 5.62 -5.51 15.31
C GLU A 222 6.95 -4.89 14.89
N ASN A 223 7.05 -3.55 14.91
CA ASN A 223 8.29 -2.85 14.64
C ASN A 223 9.38 -3.20 15.67
N SER A 224 9.03 -3.24 16.94
CA SER A 224 9.97 -3.61 18.01
C SER A 224 10.48 -5.04 17.84
N ILE A 225 9.61 -6.00 17.50
CA ILE A 225 9.99 -7.40 17.23
C ILE A 225 10.92 -7.48 16.00
N ARG A 226 10.60 -6.73 14.94
CA ARG A 226 11.43 -6.68 13.73
C ARG A 226 12.82 -6.11 14.02
N ASP A 227 12.89 -5.00 14.74
CA ASP A 227 14.16 -4.34 15.08
C ASP A 227 15.02 -5.26 15.96
N GLU A 228 14.41 -5.97 16.90
CA GLU A 228 15.10 -6.99 17.70
C GLU A 228 15.60 -8.15 16.82
N GLY A 229 14.80 -8.61 15.86
CA GLY A 229 15.19 -9.64 14.90
C GLY A 229 16.37 -9.20 14.03
N ILE A 230 16.36 -7.98 13.52
CA ILE A 230 17.49 -7.40 12.75
C ILE A 230 18.75 -7.33 13.59
N ARG A 231 18.64 -6.81 14.82
CA ARG A 231 19.78 -6.73 15.75
C ARG A 231 20.39 -8.10 16.03
N LYS A 232 19.55 -9.09 16.37
CA LYS A 232 20.01 -10.47 16.60
C LYS A 232 20.65 -11.08 15.36
N GLY A 233 20.04 -10.88 14.18
CA GLY A 233 20.60 -11.35 12.90
C GLY A 233 21.97 -10.72 12.59
N LEU A 234 22.13 -9.42 12.84
CA LEU A 234 23.40 -8.71 12.65
C LEU A 234 24.48 -9.20 13.63
N GLU A 235 24.13 -9.41 14.90
CA GLU A 235 25.04 -9.96 15.91
C GLU A 235 25.51 -11.37 15.52
N GLN A 236 24.57 -12.25 15.13
CA GLN A 236 24.87 -13.62 14.69
C GLN A 236 25.73 -13.63 13.41
N GLY A 237 25.37 -12.83 12.42
CA GLY A 237 26.13 -12.71 11.16
C GLY A 237 27.55 -12.18 11.39
N THR A 238 27.70 -11.21 12.29
CA THR A 238 29.02 -10.68 12.68
C THR A 238 29.88 -11.74 13.39
N GLU A 239 29.28 -12.50 14.30
CA GLU A 239 29.97 -13.57 15.02
C GLU A 239 30.37 -14.71 14.07
N GLN A 240 29.46 -15.13 13.18
CA GLN A 240 29.76 -16.13 12.15
C GLN A 240 30.91 -15.70 11.25
N SER A 241 30.88 -14.45 10.76
CA SER A 241 31.93 -13.89 9.91
C SER A 241 33.29 -13.86 10.63
N LYS A 242 33.31 -13.42 11.89
CA LYS A 242 34.55 -13.46 12.73
C LYS A 242 35.08 -14.88 12.88
N ASN A 243 34.20 -15.85 13.12
CA ASN A 243 34.58 -17.25 13.28
C ASN A 243 35.11 -17.83 11.95
N GLU A 244 34.51 -17.50 10.80
CA GLU A 244 35.04 -17.94 9.49
C GLU A 244 36.41 -17.34 9.17
N ILE A 245 36.57 -16.04 9.41
CA ILE A 245 37.86 -15.36 9.22
C ILE A 245 38.93 -16.02 10.12
N ALA A 246 38.60 -16.24 11.40
CA ALA A 246 39.52 -16.89 12.32
C ALA A 246 39.90 -18.33 11.90
N LYS A 247 38.94 -19.12 11.41
CA LYS A 247 39.20 -20.47 10.85
C LYS A 247 40.13 -20.41 9.64
N ASN A 248 39.97 -19.47 8.75
CA ASN A 248 40.80 -19.31 7.57
C ASN A 248 42.23 -18.90 7.99
N MET A 249 42.39 -17.99 8.96
CA MET A 249 43.68 -17.58 9.51
C MET A 249 44.42 -18.74 10.23
N LEU A 250 43.66 -19.61 10.94
CA LEU A 250 44.22 -20.82 11.56
C LEU A 250 44.75 -21.80 10.52
N LYS A 251 44.07 -21.97 9.36
CA LYS A 251 44.52 -22.82 8.26
C LYS A 251 45.84 -22.31 7.66
N GLU A 252 46.05 -21.00 7.67
CA GLU A 252 47.29 -20.36 7.21
C GLU A 252 48.37 -20.34 8.29
N ASN A 253 48.19 -21.07 9.40
CA ASN A 253 49.10 -21.17 10.53
C ASN A 253 49.46 -19.82 11.19
N MET A 254 48.52 -18.85 11.18
CA MET A 254 48.73 -17.57 11.87
C MET A 254 48.70 -17.73 13.39
N ASP A 255 49.47 -16.88 14.08
CA ASP A 255 49.53 -16.87 15.54
C ASP A 255 48.17 -16.48 16.17
N ILE A 256 47.78 -17.21 17.24
CA ILE A 256 46.48 -17.04 17.90
C ILE A 256 46.29 -15.61 18.44
N SER A 257 47.39 -15.02 18.97
CA SER A 257 47.33 -13.67 19.52
C SER A 257 47.09 -12.62 18.42
N LEU A 258 47.62 -12.86 17.22
CA LEU A 258 47.38 -12.03 16.05
C LEU A 258 45.93 -12.20 15.53
N ILE A 259 45.43 -13.44 15.44
CA ILE A 259 44.04 -13.74 15.08
C ILE A 259 43.07 -13.05 16.05
N SER A 260 43.34 -13.14 17.35
CA SER A 260 42.52 -12.47 18.38
C SER A 260 42.47 -10.95 18.18
N LYS A 261 43.61 -10.33 17.89
CA LYS A 261 43.72 -8.89 17.63
C LYS A 261 42.94 -8.45 16.38
N LEU A 262 42.95 -9.26 15.33
CA LEU A 262 42.31 -8.93 14.05
C LEU A 262 40.81 -9.22 14.05
N THR A 263 40.35 -10.26 14.73
CA THR A 263 38.95 -10.68 14.73
C THR A 263 38.16 -10.17 15.94
N GLY A 264 38.87 -9.82 17.03
CA GLY A 264 38.26 -9.48 18.31
C GLY A 264 37.73 -10.69 19.09
N LEU A 265 37.98 -11.92 18.63
CA LEU A 265 37.66 -13.15 19.34
C LEU A 265 38.67 -13.41 20.47
N SER A 266 38.21 -13.99 21.58
CA SER A 266 39.12 -14.42 22.64
C SER A 266 39.95 -15.64 22.20
N ASN A 267 41.14 -15.82 22.82
CA ASN A 267 41.97 -16.99 22.55
C ASN A 267 41.24 -18.32 22.81
N GLU A 268 40.34 -18.35 23.78
CA GLU A 268 39.49 -19.52 24.07
C GLU A 268 38.50 -19.81 22.92
N GLN A 269 37.88 -18.76 22.39
CA GLN A 269 36.99 -18.89 21.22
C GLN A 269 37.74 -19.40 20.00
N ILE A 270 38.93 -18.84 19.72
CA ILE A 270 39.77 -19.26 18.60
C ILE A 270 40.23 -20.72 18.75
N ASN A 271 40.59 -21.14 19.95
CA ASN A 271 41.00 -22.53 20.20
C ASN A 271 39.84 -23.53 20.00
N LYS A 272 38.58 -23.13 20.19
CA LYS A 272 37.42 -23.97 19.91
C LYS A 272 37.11 -24.10 18.41
N LEU A 273 37.74 -23.28 17.56
CA LEU A 273 37.55 -23.30 16.10
C LEU A 273 38.57 -24.21 15.37
N LYS A 274 39.62 -24.70 16.09
CA LYS A 274 40.56 -25.70 15.56
C LYS A 274 39.87 -27.04 15.33
#